data_f9c5db88c1f823e9413c4836d07f95f8
#
_entry.id   f9c5db88c1f823e9413c4836d07f95f8
#
_cell.length_a   1.000
_cell.length_b   1.000
_cell.length_c   1.000
_cell.angle_alpha   90.00
_cell.angle_beta   90.00
_cell.angle_gamma   90.00
#
_symmetry.space_group_name_H-M   'P 1'
#
loop_
_entity.id
_entity.type
_entity.pdbx_description
1 polymer ?
#
loop_
_entity_poly.entity_id
_entity_poly.type
_entity_poly.pdbx_seq_one_letter_code
_entity_poly.pdbx_strand_id
1 'polypeptide(L)'
;MSGTLAEKVWQAHVVRQGTDGAPDLLYIDLHLVHEVTSPQAFEGLRLAGRGVRRPDLTIATEDHNTPTLDIDLPIADATSRTQIETLRANAKEFGVRIHSLGDADQGIVHQVGPQLGLTMPGLTVVCGDSHTSTHGAFGALAFGIGTSEVEHVLATQTLPLAPFKTMAITVDGELPPGTTSKDIILAIIAKIGTGGGQGYVLEYRGEAIRALSMEARMTICNMSIEAGARAGMIAPDETTFDYLKGRPHAPEGADWDAAVEYWRTLRSDDDAVFDAEVVLAAADLEPFVTWGTNPGQGLPLSASVPIPENIGEDNERTTAERAIEYMGLTPGMPLRDIPVDTVFIGSCTNGRIEDLRSVAKVVQGRHKADGVRVLVVPASARVRLQAEAEGLDRIFLDFGAEWRNAGCSMCLGMNPDQLAPGERAASTSNRNFEGRQGKGGRTHLVSPLVAAATAIRGTLSSVADLDLDDDVDLTTFDGSPLAPLDPRVPVQV
;
A
#
# COMPACT_ATOMS: atom_id res chain seq x y z
N MET A 1 -1.43 -28.36 17.61
CA MET A 1 -1.97 -27.23 18.39
C MET A 1 -2.76 -26.38 17.43
N SER A 2 -3.94 -25.98 17.80
CA SER A 2 -4.72 -25.00 17.07
C SER A 2 -3.97 -23.66 17.05
N GLY A 3 -3.93 -22.97 15.92
CA GLY A 3 -3.19 -21.73 15.76
C GLY A 3 -3.79 -20.79 14.73
N THR A 4 -3.51 -19.51 14.89
CA THR A 4 -3.82 -18.47 13.90
C THR A 4 -2.91 -18.62 12.68
N LEU A 5 -3.30 -17.99 11.55
CA LEU A 5 -2.47 -17.97 10.34
C LEU A 5 -1.06 -17.43 10.65
N ALA A 6 -0.99 -16.34 11.40
CA ALA A 6 0.28 -15.71 11.76
C ALA A 6 1.18 -16.64 12.59
N GLU A 7 0.61 -17.35 13.57
CA GLU A 7 1.34 -18.32 14.38
C GLU A 7 1.85 -19.52 13.56
N LYS A 8 1.05 -20.00 12.60
CA LYS A 8 1.47 -21.10 11.71
C LYS A 8 2.67 -20.70 10.85
N VAL A 9 2.63 -19.50 10.26
CA VAL A 9 3.75 -18.99 9.46
C VAL A 9 4.97 -18.75 10.36
N TRP A 10 4.78 -18.16 11.55
CA TRP A 10 5.88 -17.99 12.52
C TRP A 10 6.57 -19.29 12.85
N GLN A 11 5.80 -20.31 13.28
CA GLN A 11 6.36 -21.61 13.71
C GLN A 11 7.11 -22.33 12.59
N ALA A 12 6.66 -22.19 11.34
CA ALA A 12 7.34 -22.75 10.18
C ALA A 12 8.73 -22.12 9.91
N HIS A 13 8.96 -20.89 10.43
CA HIS A 13 10.18 -20.12 10.16
C HIS A 13 11.12 -19.99 11.35
N VAL A 14 10.78 -20.54 12.52
CA VAL A 14 11.68 -20.52 13.69
C VAL A 14 12.89 -21.43 13.44
N VAL A 15 14.04 -20.82 13.22
CA VAL A 15 15.34 -21.50 13.09
C VAL A 15 15.90 -21.88 14.46
N ARG A 16 15.70 -21.01 15.43
CA ARG A 16 16.12 -21.21 16.82
C ARG A 16 15.11 -20.51 17.76
N GLN A 17 14.57 -21.29 18.65
CA GLN A 17 13.68 -20.78 19.68
C GLN A 17 14.49 -20.00 20.74
N GLY A 18 13.95 -18.85 21.14
CA GLY A 18 14.51 -18.06 22.23
C GLY A 18 14.35 -18.77 23.57
N THR A 19 15.29 -18.58 24.48
CA THR A 19 15.26 -19.07 25.86
C THR A 19 15.41 -17.91 26.82
N ASP A 20 14.82 -18.02 28.01
CA ASP A 20 14.98 -17.03 29.10
C ASP A 20 14.59 -15.59 28.67
N GLY A 21 13.53 -15.46 27.84
CA GLY A 21 13.04 -14.18 27.34
C GLY A 21 13.81 -13.60 26.15
N ALA A 22 14.77 -14.32 25.61
CA ALA A 22 15.44 -13.96 24.36
C ALA A 22 14.46 -14.13 23.15
N PRO A 23 14.63 -13.33 22.09
CA PRO A 23 13.79 -13.45 20.90
C PRO A 23 14.05 -14.77 20.14
N ASP A 24 13.03 -15.23 19.43
CA ASP A 24 13.17 -16.29 18.43
C ASP A 24 14.02 -15.80 17.25
N LEU A 25 14.76 -16.69 16.62
CA LEU A 25 15.46 -16.39 15.37
C LEU A 25 14.63 -16.96 14.22
N LEU A 26 14.08 -16.06 13.38
CA LEU A 26 13.29 -16.44 12.21
C LEU A 26 14.12 -16.43 10.94
N TYR A 27 13.87 -17.40 10.06
CA TYR A 27 14.33 -17.36 8.68
C TYR A 27 13.49 -16.36 7.87
N ILE A 28 14.11 -15.66 6.94
CA ILE A 28 13.46 -14.70 6.03
C ILE A 28 13.53 -15.26 4.60
N ASP A 29 12.35 -15.48 3.98
CA ASP A 29 12.26 -16.04 2.63
C ASP A 29 12.53 -15.01 1.53
N LEU A 30 12.05 -13.77 1.73
CA LEU A 30 12.19 -12.70 0.74
C LEU A 30 12.62 -11.40 1.42
N HIS A 31 13.71 -10.83 0.95
CA HIS A 31 14.20 -9.53 1.37
C HIS A 31 14.08 -8.53 0.21
N LEU A 32 13.20 -7.56 0.35
CA LEU A 32 13.03 -6.47 -0.60
C LEU A 32 13.85 -5.25 -0.15
N VAL A 33 14.52 -4.61 -1.10
CA VAL A 33 15.47 -3.52 -0.83
C VAL A 33 15.21 -2.34 -1.76
N HIS A 34 15.35 -1.12 -1.24
CA HIS A 34 15.26 0.11 -2.01
C HIS A 34 16.35 1.12 -1.61
N GLU A 35 16.44 2.24 -2.31
CA GLU A 35 17.56 3.18 -2.20
C GLU A 35 17.63 3.96 -0.88
N VAL A 36 16.51 4.09 -0.14
CA VAL A 36 16.48 4.99 1.04
C VAL A 36 17.10 4.35 2.27
N THR A 37 16.81 3.07 2.57
CA THR A 37 17.19 2.40 3.81
C THR A 37 18.37 1.44 3.67
N SER A 38 18.86 1.20 2.45
CA SER A 38 19.90 0.22 2.20
C SER A 38 21.35 0.72 2.19
N PRO A 39 21.66 2.00 1.94
CA PRO A 39 23.07 2.44 1.81
C PRO A 39 23.93 2.09 3.01
N GLN A 40 23.48 2.40 4.24
CA GLN A 40 24.22 2.10 5.47
C GLN A 40 24.29 0.60 5.76
N ALA A 41 23.26 -0.17 5.39
CA ALA A 41 23.26 -1.62 5.56
C ALA A 41 24.34 -2.29 4.70
N PHE A 42 24.47 -1.91 3.44
CA PHE A 42 25.54 -2.42 2.58
C PHE A 42 26.93 -1.94 3.03
N GLU A 43 27.04 -0.71 3.53
CA GLU A 43 28.29 -0.21 4.10
C GLU A 43 28.72 -1.03 5.33
N GLY A 44 27.76 -1.37 6.22
CA GLY A 44 28.00 -2.25 7.37
C GLY A 44 28.54 -3.62 6.95
N LEU A 45 27.97 -4.23 5.90
CA LEU A 45 28.49 -5.48 5.34
C LEU A 45 29.93 -5.34 4.86
N ARG A 46 30.23 -4.26 4.13
CA ARG A 46 31.58 -3.98 3.59
C ARG A 46 32.61 -3.83 4.70
N LEU A 47 32.27 -3.04 5.73
CA LEU A 47 33.14 -2.84 6.91
C LEU A 47 33.36 -4.13 7.69
N ALA A 48 32.36 -5.01 7.76
CA ALA A 48 32.46 -6.31 8.41
C ALA A 48 33.11 -7.40 7.54
N GLY A 49 33.45 -7.10 6.29
CA GLY A 49 33.99 -8.07 5.33
C GLY A 49 33.01 -9.21 4.98
N ARG A 50 31.71 -8.91 4.97
CA ARG A 50 30.63 -9.88 4.71
C ARG A 50 29.97 -9.63 3.35
N GLY A 51 29.54 -10.71 2.69
CA GLY A 51 28.66 -10.64 1.53
C GLY A 51 27.20 -10.75 1.90
N VAL A 52 26.31 -10.57 0.91
CA VAL A 52 24.91 -10.92 1.03
C VAL A 52 24.76 -12.44 1.07
N ARG A 53 24.05 -12.94 2.08
CA ARG A 53 23.91 -14.38 2.34
C ARG A 53 23.14 -15.12 1.26
N ARG A 54 22.04 -14.51 0.81
CA ARG A 54 21.12 -15.08 -0.19
C ARG A 54 20.75 -14.00 -1.22
N PRO A 55 21.64 -13.69 -2.15
CA PRO A 55 21.36 -12.71 -3.20
C PRO A 55 20.21 -13.15 -4.13
N ASP A 56 19.93 -14.44 -4.21
CA ASP A 56 18.80 -15.04 -4.92
C ASP A 56 17.43 -14.78 -4.25
N LEU A 57 17.40 -14.49 -2.95
CA LEU A 57 16.21 -14.13 -2.18
C LEU A 57 16.17 -12.63 -1.82
N THR A 58 17.07 -11.84 -2.41
CA THR A 58 17.14 -10.39 -2.20
C THR A 58 16.89 -9.68 -3.51
N ILE A 59 15.88 -8.83 -3.56
CA ILE A 59 15.48 -8.08 -4.76
C ILE A 59 15.47 -6.60 -4.44
N ALA A 60 16.18 -5.80 -5.25
CA ALA A 60 16.21 -4.36 -5.15
C ALA A 60 15.34 -3.70 -6.24
N THR A 61 14.76 -2.54 -5.93
CA THR A 61 14.09 -1.67 -6.90
C THR A 61 14.32 -0.21 -6.55
N GLU A 62 14.26 0.65 -7.55
CA GLU A 62 14.32 2.10 -7.40
C GLU A 62 12.89 2.65 -7.45
N ASP A 63 12.42 3.27 -6.36
CA ASP A 63 11.02 3.67 -6.27
C ASP A 63 10.75 4.98 -5.49
N HIS A 64 11.51 5.29 -4.44
CA HIS A 64 11.22 6.40 -3.54
C HIS A 64 11.70 7.75 -4.07
N ASN A 65 12.92 7.79 -4.60
CA ASN A 65 13.60 9.00 -5.08
C ASN A 65 13.55 9.16 -6.61
N THR A 66 12.77 8.33 -7.28
CA THR A 66 12.66 8.37 -8.74
C THR A 66 11.79 9.54 -9.22
N PRO A 67 12.19 10.24 -10.28
CA PRO A 67 11.30 11.21 -10.94
C PRO A 67 10.17 10.48 -11.66
N THR A 68 9.02 11.14 -11.80
CA THR A 68 7.87 10.65 -12.56
C THR A 68 7.74 11.33 -13.94
N LEU A 69 8.59 12.32 -14.21
CA LEU A 69 8.77 12.99 -15.50
C LEU A 69 10.23 12.92 -15.91
N ASP A 70 10.48 13.02 -17.21
CA ASP A 70 11.82 13.13 -17.79
C ASP A 70 12.79 12.06 -17.26
N ILE A 71 12.30 10.80 -17.15
CA ILE A 71 13.05 9.69 -16.55
C ILE A 71 14.33 9.34 -17.30
N ASP A 72 14.46 9.76 -18.56
CA ASP A 72 15.66 9.59 -19.38
C ASP A 72 16.74 10.63 -19.09
N LEU A 73 16.40 11.67 -18.32
CA LEU A 73 17.35 12.70 -17.92
C LEU A 73 18.00 12.35 -16.57
N PRO A 74 19.22 12.85 -16.29
CA PRO A 74 19.83 12.70 -14.99
C PRO A 74 18.95 13.27 -13.87
N ILE A 75 18.78 12.53 -12.77
CA ILE A 75 18.01 12.98 -11.61
C ILE A 75 18.59 14.32 -11.12
N ALA A 76 17.76 15.37 -11.12
CA ALA A 76 18.19 16.72 -10.82
C ALA A 76 18.63 16.91 -9.35
N ASP A 77 17.87 16.34 -8.39
CA ASP A 77 18.23 16.40 -6.98
C ASP A 77 19.47 15.54 -6.70
N ALA A 78 20.49 16.16 -6.12
CA ALA A 78 21.79 15.51 -5.90
C ALA A 78 21.71 14.38 -4.85
N THR A 79 20.85 14.53 -3.84
CA THR A 79 20.68 13.52 -2.79
C THR A 79 19.99 12.28 -3.35
N SER A 80 18.88 12.48 -4.05
CA SER A 80 18.14 11.43 -4.71
C SER A 80 19.02 10.67 -5.71
N ARG A 81 19.75 11.41 -6.56
CA ARG A 81 20.69 10.81 -7.50
C ARG A 81 21.75 9.97 -6.81
N THR A 82 22.38 10.48 -5.74
CA THR A 82 23.41 9.75 -5.00
C THR A 82 22.85 8.46 -4.39
N GLN A 83 21.65 8.47 -3.85
CA GLN A 83 21.02 7.28 -3.26
C GLN A 83 20.73 6.22 -4.31
N ILE A 84 20.19 6.59 -5.46
CA ILE A 84 19.95 5.71 -6.61
C ILE A 84 21.26 5.09 -7.13
N GLU A 85 22.28 5.93 -7.39
CA GLU A 85 23.58 5.47 -7.87
C GLU A 85 24.25 4.55 -6.85
N THR A 86 24.13 4.83 -5.56
CA THR A 86 24.63 3.97 -4.47
C THR A 86 23.92 2.63 -4.44
N LEU A 87 22.61 2.57 -4.60
CA LEU A 87 21.88 1.30 -4.68
C LEU A 87 22.35 0.46 -5.87
N ARG A 88 22.50 1.07 -7.05
CA ARG A 88 23.04 0.39 -8.26
C ARG A 88 24.42 -0.17 -8.03
N ALA A 89 25.33 0.62 -7.43
CA ALA A 89 26.69 0.20 -7.13
C ALA A 89 26.71 -0.97 -6.13
N ASN A 90 25.92 -0.89 -5.06
CA ASN A 90 25.79 -1.93 -4.05
C ASN A 90 25.20 -3.22 -4.65
N ALA A 91 24.11 -3.12 -5.42
CA ALA A 91 23.50 -4.27 -6.07
C ALA A 91 24.50 -5.01 -6.97
N LYS A 92 25.28 -4.26 -7.75
CA LYS A 92 26.35 -4.82 -8.61
C LYS A 92 27.46 -5.48 -7.78
N GLU A 93 27.93 -4.83 -6.72
CA GLU A 93 29.03 -5.32 -5.87
C GLU A 93 28.64 -6.62 -5.15
N PHE A 94 27.43 -6.66 -4.59
CA PHE A 94 26.96 -7.78 -3.77
C PHE A 94 26.19 -8.85 -4.55
N GLY A 95 26.02 -8.67 -5.87
CA GLY A 95 25.34 -9.63 -6.75
C GLY A 95 23.81 -9.68 -6.52
N VAL A 96 23.20 -8.60 -6.04
CA VAL A 96 21.77 -8.48 -5.82
C VAL A 96 21.08 -8.07 -7.13
N ARG A 97 19.97 -8.73 -7.47
CA ARG A 97 19.13 -8.34 -8.61
C ARG A 97 18.47 -7.00 -8.32
N ILE A 98 18.50 -6.10 -9.31
CA ILE A 98 17.89 -4.76 -9.21
C ILE A 98 17.00 -4.48 -10.41
N HIS A 99 15.84 -3.86 -10.17
CA HIS A 99 14.97 -3.24 -11.17
C HIS A 99 15.17 -1.72 -11.11
N SER A 100 15.91 -1.22 -12.06
CA SER A 100 16.27 0.21 -12.13
C SER A 100 15.24 1.01 -12.91
N LEU A 101 15.22 2.32 -12.70
CA LEU A 101 14.42 3.27 -13.48
C LEU A 101 14.64 3.06 -14.99
N GLY A 102 13.54 2.87 -15.73
CA GLY A 102 13.58 2.48 -17.15
C GLY A 102 13.51 0.96 -17.39
N ASP A 103 13.59 0.11 -16.36
CA ASP A 103 13.34 -1.34 -16.49
C ASP A 103 11.82 -1.59 -16.53
N ALA A 104 11.38 -2.52 -17.37
CA ALA A 104 9.97 -2.93 -17.46
C ALA A 104 9.40 -3.46 -16.15
N ASP A 105 10.23 -4.03 -15.28
CA ASP A 105 9.86 -4.57 -13.97
C ASP A 105 10.07 -3.56 -12.82
N GLN A 106 10.55 -2.35 -13.14
CA GLN A 106 10.70 -1.29 -12.13
C GLN A 106 9.34 -0.85 -11.60
N GLY A 107 9.28 -0.55 -10.32
CA GLY A 107 8.08 -0.04 -9.67
C GLY A 107 8.24 0.05 -8.16
N ILE A 108 7.19 0.48 -7.52
CA ILE A 108 7.14 0.54 -6.06
C ILE A 108 7.39 -0.86 -5.49
N VAL A 109 8.27 -0.96 -4.53
CA VAL A 109 8.78 -2.23 -3.97
C VAL A 109 7.65 -3.19 -3.58
N HIS A 110 6.54 -2.69 -3.02
CA HIS A 110 5.37 -3.49 -2.63
C HIS A 110 4.44 -3.85 -3.79
N GLN A 111 4.71 -3.36 -5.00
CA GLN A 111 4.07 -3.77 -6.25
C GLN A 111 4.92 -4.80 -7.00
N VAL A 112 6.24 -4.64 -6.98
CA VAL A 112 7.18 -5.51 -7.70
C VAL A 112 7.11 -6.97 -7.20
N GLY A 113 7.16 -7.18 -5.87
CA GLY A 113 7.06 -8.52 -5.29
C GLY A 113 5.83 -9.30 -5.74
N PRO A 114 4.60 -8.77 -5.53
CA PRO A 114 3.36 -9.38 -5.98
C PRO A 114 3.27 -9.60 -7.49
N GLN A 115 3.55 -8.57 -8.29
CA GLN A 115 3.37 -8.66 -9.74
C GLN A 115 4.32 -9.67 -10.41
N LEU A 116 5.48 -9.92 -9.82
CA LEU A 116 6.44 -10.91 -10.30
C LEU A 116 6.20 -12.31 -9.72
N GLY A 117 5.27 -12.49 -8.78
CA GLY A 117 5.02 -13.77 -8.11
C GLY A 117 6.12 -14.13 -7.10
N LEU A 118 6.90 -13.15 -6.62
CA LEU A 118 7.90 -13.34 -5.57
C LEU A 118 7.26 -13.42 -4.19
N THR A 119 6.13 -12.74 -4.00
CA THR A 119 5.31 -12.82 -2.78
C THR A 119 4.34 -13.98 -2.90
N MET A 120 4.46 -14.97 -2.03
CA MET A 120 3.64 -16.18 -2.02
C MET A 120 3.08 -16.45 -0.62
N PRO A 121 1.99 -17.23 -0.51
CA PRO A 121 1.44 -17.63 0.78
C PRO A 121 2.45 -18.36 1.67
N GLY A 122 2.42 -18.02 2.96
CA GLY A 122 3.23 -18.66 3.97
C GLY A 122 4.68 -18.20 4.05
N LEU A 123 5.12 -17.26 3.23
CA LEU A 123 6.48 -16.70 3.29
C LEU A 123 6.63 -15.68 4.41
N THR A 124 7.86 -15.48 4.87
CA THR A 124 8.30 -14.31 5.63
C THR A 124 8.93 -13.30 4.67
N VAL A 125 8.42 -12.06 4.68
CA VAL A 125 8.86 -10.98 3.78
C VAL A 125 9.28 -9.77 4.59
N VAL A 126 10.46 -9.23 4.33
CA VAL A 126 10.93 -8.00 4.98
C VAL A 126 11.43 -6.97 3.97
N CYS A 127 11.31 -5.70 4.36
CA CYS A 127 11.84 -4.57 3.61
C CYS A 127 12.14 -3.41 4.59
N GLY A 128 13.03 -2.53 4.22
CA GLY A 128 13.28 -1.28 4.96
C GLY A 128 12.17 -0.24 4.83
N ASP A 129 10.94 -0.64 4.49
CA ASP A 129 9.75 0.19 4.37
C ASP A 129 8.61 -0.37 5.23
N SER A 130 7.90 0.52 5.93
CA SER A 130 6.82 0.13 6.84
C SER A 130 5.61 -0.51 6.15
N HIS A 131 5.35 -0.20 4.86
CA HIS A 131 4.23 -0.76 4.10
C HIS A 131 4.50 -2.16 3.55
N THR A 132 5.57 -2.82 4.00
CA THR A 132 5.84 -4.23 3.72
C THR A 132 4.66 -5.13 4.13
N SER A 133 3.83 -4.70 5.08
CA SER A 133 2.58 -5.38 5.43
C SER A 133 1.65 -5.64 4.24
N THR A 134 1.81 -4.92 3.11
CA THR A 134 1.08 -5.16 1.85
C THR A 134 1.12 -6.63 1.42
N HIS A 135 2.27 -7.29 1.60
CA HIS A 135 2.49 -8.67 1.19
C HIS A 135 1.67 -9.68 2.01
N GLY A 136 1.17 -9.26 3.17
CA GLY A 136 0.26 -10.07 3.99
C GLY A 136 -1.09 -10.37 3.34
N ALA A 137 -1.47 -9.64 2.29
CA ALA A 137 -2.63 -9.94 1.45
C ALA A 137 -2.58 -11.33 0.80
N PHE A 138 -1.39 -11.90 0.69
CA PHE A 138 -1.13 -13.25 0.17
C PHE A 138 -1.05 -14.31 1.27
N GLY A 139 -1.27 -13.97 2.53
CA GLY A 139 -1.02 -14.87 3.66
C GLY A 139 0.45 -15.01 4.02
N ALA A 140 1.30 -14.08 3.60
CA ALA A 140 2.68 -13.97 4.03
C ALA A 140 2.78 -13.19 5.36
N LEU A 141 3.72 -13.54 6.22
CA LEU A 141 4.07 -12.75 7.39
C LEU A 141 5.08 -11.69 6.97
N ALA A 142 4.58 -10.48 6.72
CA ALA A 142 5.35 -9.42 6.08
C ALA A 142 5.36 -8.13 6.92
N PHE A 143 6.54 -7.56 7.14
CA PHE A 143 6.69 -6.38 8.00
C PHE A 143 7.93 -5.55 7.67
N GLY A 144 7.85 -4.26 7.99
CA GLY A 144 8.96 -3.32 7.87
C GLY A 144 10.02 -3.54 8.93
N ILE A 145 11.29 -3.33 8.54
CA ILE A 145 12.46 -3.45 9.42
C ILE A 145 13.35 -2.21 9.34
N GLY A 146 14.08 -1.94 10.42
CA GLY A 146 15.03 -0.82 10.47
C GLY A 146 16.34 -1.11 9.72
N THR A 147 17.11 -0.06 9.41
CA THR A 147 18.37 -0.17 8.64
C THR A 147 19.37 -1.19 9.21
N SER A 148 19.51 -1.28 10.54
CA SER A 148 20.39 -2.27 11.19
C SER A 148 19.86 -3.70 11.03
N GLU A 149 18.52 -3.87 10.98
CA GLU A 149 17.90 -5.16 10.70
C GLU A 149 18.05 -5.53 9.22
N VAL A 150 18.00 -4.55 8.30
CA VAL A 150 18.31 -4.75 6.87
C VAL A 150 19.72 -5.32 6.71
N GLU A 151 20.72 -4.72 7.39
CA GLU A 151 22.10 -5.25 7.41
C GLU A 151 22.15 -6.68 7.92
N HIS A 152 21.47 -6.95 9.05
CA HIS A 152 21.43 -8.27 9.67
C HIS A 152 20.83 -9.32 8.73
N VAL A 153 19.71 -9.02 8.08
CA VAL A 153 19.06 -9.96 7.13
C VAL A 153 19.93 -10.16 5.89
N LEU A 154 20.53 -9.11 5.34
CA LEU A 154 21.47 -9.25 4.22
C LEU A 154 22.63 -10.21 4.57
N ALA A 155 23.16 -10.10 5.81
CA ALA A 155 24.29 -10.90 6.28
C ALA A 155 23.92 -12.35 6.60
N THR A 156 22.72 -12.63 7.07
CA THR A 156 22.37 -13.91 7.73
C THR A 156 21.14 -14.61 7.16
N GLN A 157 20.28 -13.89 6.46
CA GLN A 157 18.93 -14.31 6.04
C GLN A 157 18.02 -14.70 7.21
N THR A 158 18.28 -14.15 8.38
CA THR A 158 17.48 -14.37 9.60
C THR A 158 17.24 -13.08 10.33
N LEU A 159 16.26 -13.07 11.23
CA LEU A 159 15.96 -11.91 12.08
C LEU A 159 15.56 -12.36 13.49
N PRO A 160 16.17 -11.83 14.57
CA PRO A 160 15.71 -12.07 15.93
C PRO A 160 14.46 -11.22 16.22
N LEU A 161 13.35 -11.86 16.59
CA LEU A 161 12.07 -11.21 16.88
C LEU A 161 11.42 -11.78 18.11
N ALA A 162 10.82 -10.90 18.91
CA ALA A 162 9.90 -11.31 19.98
C ALA A 162 8.55 -11.72 19.37
N PRO A 163 7.85 -12.73 19.93
CA PRO A 163 6.50 -13.08 19.54
C PRO A 163 5.56 -11.86 19.58
N PHE A 164 4.63 -11.79 18.65
CA PHE A 164 3.58 -10.78 18.59
C PHE A 164 2.26 -11.33 19.12
N LYS A 165 1.32 -10.44 19.40
CA LYS A 165 -0.08 -10.76 19.63
C LYS A 165 -0.83 -10.85 18.32
N THR A 166 -1.99 -11.47 18.33
CA THR A 166 -2.87 -11.60 17.18
C THR A 166 -4.22 -10.91 17.42
N MET A 167 -4.71 -10.18 16.40
CA MET A 167 -6.01 -9.52 16.46
C MET A 167 -6.82 -9.90 15.22
N ALA A 168 -8.01 -10.45 15.42
CA ALA A 168 -8.96 -10.70 14.34
C ALA A 168 -9.75 -9.42 14.04
N ILE A 169 -9.83 -9.05 12.76
CA ILE A 169 -10.70 -7.98 12.28
C ILE A 169 -11.67 -8.59 11.27
N THR A 170 -12.93 -8.72 11.69
CA THR A 170 -13.98 -9.34 10.89
C THR A 170 -14.86 -8.26 10.26
N VAL A 171 -15.02 -8.32 8.94
CA VAL A 171 -15.94 -7.47 8.18
C VAL A 171 -16.92 -8.37 7.43
N ASP A 172 -18.15 -8.43 7.91
CA ASP A 172 -19.18 -9.31 7.37
C ASP A 172 -20.27 -8.56 6.62
N GLY A 173 -20.86 -9.24 5.63
CA GLY A 173 -21.89 -8.71 4.75
C GLY A 173 -21.35 -8.13 3.46
N GLU A 174 -22.22 -7.51 2.68
CA GLU A 174 -21.92 -6.87 1.40
C GLU A 174 -21.62 -5.38 1.57
N LEU A 175 -20.64 -4.89 0.82
CA LEU A 175 -20.30 -3.46 0.79
C LEU A 175 -21.37 -2.67 0.02
N PRO A 176 -21.79 -1.49 0.51
CA PRO A 176 -22.62 -0.58 -0.27
C PRO A 176 -21.93 -0.13 -1.57
N PRO A 177 -22.70 0.15 -2.65
CA PRO A 177 -22.15 0.67 -3.87
C PRO A 177 -21.32 1.93 -3.66
N GLY A 178 -20.17 2.01 -4.34
CA GLY A 178 -19.24 3.14 -4.21
C GLY A 178 -18.31 3.10 -2.99
N THR A 179 -18.43 2.07 -2.13
CA THR A 179 -17.53 1.80 -1.01
C THR A 179 -16.46 0.79 -1.43
N THR A 180 -15.20 1.04 -1.07
CA THR A 180 -14.04 0.26 -1.48
C THR A 180 -13.24 -0.27 -0.30
N SER A 181 -12.22 -1.09 -0.56
CA SER A 181 -11.28 -1.57 0.45
C SER A 181 -10.55 -0.44 1.20
N LYS A 182 -10.34 0.71 0.53
CA LYS A 182 -9.74 1.88 1.17
C LYS A 182 -10.67 2.46 2.24
N ASP A 183 -11.96 2.49 1.97
CA ASP A 183 -12.96 2.97 2.92
C ASP A 183 -13.06 2.02 4.13
N ILE A 184 -12.97 0.70 3.90
CA ILE A 184 -12.90 -0.32 4.96
C ILE A 184 -11.73 -0.04 5.90
N ILE A 185 -10.52 0.07 5.35
CA ILE A 185 -9.32 0.20 6.21
C ILE A 185 -9.26 1.56 6.91
N LEU A 186 -9.72 2.64 6.28
CA LEU A 186 -9.83 3.95 6.94
C LEU A 186 -10.83 3.90 8.10
N ALA A 187 -11.98 3.25 7.92
CA ALA A 187 -12.97 3.08 9.00
C ALA A 187 -12.42 2.21 10.14
N ILE A 188 -11.67 1.14 9.84
CA ILE A 188 -10.98 0.33 10.86
C ILE A 188 -10.00 1.18 11.65
N ILE A 189 -9.12 1.95 10.98
CA ILE A 189 -8.12 2.79 11.63
C ILE A 189 -8.79 3.87 12.49
N ALA A 190 -9.86 4.49 12.01
CA ALA A 190 -10.62 5.46 12.79
C ALA A 190 -11.27 4.83 14.04
N LYS A 191 -11.71 3.56 13.93
CA LYS A 191 -12.36 2.82 15.04
C LYS A 191 -11.38 2.40 16.13
N ILE A 192 -10.20 1.84 15.75
CA ILE A 192 -9.24 1.32 16.73
C ILE A 192 -8.14 2.32 17.09
N GLY A 193 -8.03 3.42 16.33
CA GLY A 193 -6.98 4.44 16.48
C GLY A 193 -5.65 4.04 15.85
N THR A 194 -4.75 5.01 15.69
CA THR A 194 -3.40 4.82 15.10
C THR A 194 -2.45 3.99 15.97
N GLY A 195 -2.83 3.67 17.20
CA GLY A 195 -2.07 2.82 18.14
C GLY A 195 -2.78 1.54 18.54
N GLY A 196 -4.02 1.30 18.07
CA GLY A 196 -4.83 0.14 18.49
C GLY A 196 -4.26 -1.20 18.08
N GLY A 197 -3.50 -1.24 17.01
CA GLY A 197 -2.81 -2.44 16.53
C GLY A 197 -1.39 -2.65 17.08
N GLN A 198 -0.92 -1.80 18.01
CA GLN A 198 0.46 -1.87 18.47
C GLN A 198 0.78 -3.20 19.14
N GLY A 199 1.80 -3.90 18.61
CA GLY A 199 2.22 -5.21 19.09
C GLY A 199 1.41 -6.39 18.51
N TYR A 200 0.46 -6.10 17.63
CA TYR A 200 -0.38 -7.12 16.98
C TYR A 200 0.02 -7.36 15.53
N VAL A 201 -0.24 -8.59 15.07
CA VAL A 201 -0.50 -8.92 13.69
C VAL A 201 -2.03 -8.95 13.50
N LEU A 202 -2.54 -8.17 12.56
CA LEU A 202 -3.97 -8.10 12.26
C LEU A 202 -4.32 -9.18 11.23
N GLU A 203 -5.31 -10.03 11.52
CA GLU A 203 -5.87 -10.96 10.54
C GLU A 203 -7.24 -10.46 10.09
N TYR A 204 -7.33 -10.02 8.83
CA TYR A 204 -8.58 -9.57 8.24
C TYR A 204 -9.36 -10.75 7.68
N ARG A 205 -10.64 -10.84 8.07
CA ARG A 205 -11.53 -11.94 7.71
C ARG A 205 -12.98 -11.48 7.59
N GLY A 206 -13.87 -12.37 7.22
CA GLY A 206 -15.29 -12.08 7.01
C GLY A 206 -15.67 -12.13 5.52
N GLU A 207 -16.97 -12.03 5.25
CA GLU A 207 -17.51 -12.17 3.89
C GLU A 207 -17.03 -11.05 2.98
N ALA A 208 -17.08 -9.81 3.45
CA ALA A 208 -16.61 -8.66 2.68
C ALA A 208 -15.14 -8.76 2.32
N ILE A 209 -14.27 -9.26 3.24
CA ILE A 209 -12.84 -9.43 2.97
C ILE A 209 -12.57 -10.54 1.94
N ARG A 210 -13.30 -11.66 2.03
CA ARG A 210 -13.16 -12.75 1.05
C ARG A 210 -13.61 -12.37 -0.35
N ALA A 211 -14.61 -11.50 -0.46
CA ALA A 211 -15.12 -11.00 -1.74
C ALA A 211 -14.17 -10.00 -2.45
N LEU A 212 -13.14 -9.50 -1.76
CA LEU A 212 -12.19 -8.53 -2.33
C LEU A 212 -11.25 -9.20 -3.35
N SER A 213 -10.91 -8.44 -4.40
CA SER A 213 -9.80 -8.73 -5.28
C SER A 213 -8.44 -8.71 -4.56
N MET A 214 -7.38 -9.22 -5.16
CA MET A 214 -6.04 -9.16 -4.57
C MET A 214 -5.54 -7.73 -4.41
N GLU A 215 -5.81 -6.85 -5.37
CA GLU A 215 -5.47 -5.44 -5.30
C GLU A 215 -6.15 -4.76 -4.10
N ALA A 216 -7.42 -5.03 -3.88
CA ALA A 216 -8.18 -4.53 -2.74
C ALA A 216 -7.67 -5.10 -1.40
N ARG A 217 -7.31 -6.40 -1.35
CA ARG A 217 -6.68 -7.02 -0.16
C ARG A 217 -5.31 -6.39 0.15
N MET A 218 -4.51 -6.10 -0.88
CA MET A 218 -3.24 -5.40 -0.72
C MET A 218 -3.42 -3.99 -0.15
N THR A 219 -4.48 -3.28 -0.51
CA THR A 219 -4.82 -1.97 0.07
C THR A 219 -5.08 -2.06 1.58
N ILE A 220 -5.86 -3.05 2.02
CA ILE A 220 -6.14 -3.26 3.45
C ILE A 220 -4.85 -3.60 4.22
N CYS A 221 -4.09 -4.58 3.75
CA CYS A 221 -2.87 -5.00 4.41
C CYS A 221 -1.80 -3.89 4.40
N ASN A 222 -1.71 -3.10 3.32
CA ASN A 222 -0.80 -1.96 3.22
C ASN A 222 -0.98 -0.99 4.39
N MET A 223 -2.22 -0.65 4.74
CA MET A 223 -2.53 0.34 5.75
C MET A 223 -2.65 -0.22 7.18
N SER A 224 -2.33 -1.48 7.40
CA SER A 224 -2.28 -2.06 8.76
C SER A 224 -1.30 -1.32 9.68
N ILE A 225 -0.19 -0.85 9.13
CA ILE A 225 0.82 -0.08 9.88
C ILE A 225 0.27 1.26 10.36
N GLU A 226 -0.74 1.82 9.69
CA GLU A 226 -1.37 3.08 10.09
C GLU A 226 -2.24 2.92 11.35
N ALA A 227 -2.65 1.70 11.67
CA ALA A 227 -3.24 1.33 12.96
C ALA A 227 -2.18 1.00 14.03
N GLY A 228 -0.89 1.13 13.71
CA GLY A 228 0.22 0.78 14.59
C GLY A 228 0.58 -0.71 14.60
N ALA A 229 -0.04 -1.53 13.75
CA ALA A 229 0.18 -2.96 13.72
C ALA A 229 1.59 -3.34 13.20
N ARG A 230 2.08 -4.51 13.61
CA ARG A 230 3.33 -5.07 13.09
C ARG A 230 3.18 -5.55 11.66
N ALA A 231 2.06 -6.19 11.35
CA ALA A 231 1.70 -6.72 10.04
C ALA A 231 0.18 -6.81 9.91
N GLY A 232 -0.31 -6.96 8.67
CA GLY A 232 -1.68 -7.35 8.38
C GLY A 232 -1.68 -8.56 7.48
N MET A 233 -2.58 -9.51 7.69
CA MET A 233 -2.64 -10.75 6.92
C MET A 233 -4.07 -11.08 6.49
N ILE A 234 -4.19 -11.70 5.34
CA ILE A 234 -5.44 -12.31 4.85
C ILE A 234 -5.11 -13.76 4.48
N ALA A 235 -5.91 -14.70 4.93
CA ALA A 235 -5.73 -16.11 4.57
C ALA A 235 -5.84 -16.28 3.04
N PRO A 236 -4.89 -17.00 2.41
CA PRO A 236 -4.92 -17.22 0.97
C PRO A 236 -6.11 -18.14 0.60
N ASP A 237 -6.71 -17.83 -0.55
CA ASP A 237 -7.82 -18.57 -1.14
C ASP A 237 -7.69 -18.64 -2.66
N GLU A 238 -8.74 -19.09 -3.35
CA GLU A 238 -8.73 -19.21 -4.81
C GLU A 238 -8.40 -17.87 -5.51
N THR A 239 -8.87 -16.74 -4.97
CA THR A 239 -8.52 -15.39 -5.50
C THR A 239 -7.01 -15.15 -5.46
N THR A 240 -6.36 -15.59 -4.37
CA THR A 240 -4.90 -15.50 -4.24
C THR A 240 -4.19 -16.43 -5.23
N PHE A 241 -4.69 -17.65 -5.40
CA PHE A 241 -4.08 -18.63 -6.30
C PHE A 241 -4.22 -18.19 -7.76
N ASP A 242 -5.40 -17.72 -8.16
CA ASP A 242 -5.63 -17.21 -9.52
C ASP A 242 -4.74 -16.01 -9.85
N TYR A 243 -4.52 -15.11 -8.88
CA TYR A 243 -3.61 -13.98 -9.06
C TYR A 243 -2.16 -14.43 -9.28
N LEU A 244 -1.69 -15.45 -8.57
CA LEU A 244 -0.30 -15.93 -8.63
C LEU A 244 -0.03 -16.81 -9.85
N LYS A 245 -1.04 -17.49 -10.37
CA LYS A 245 -0.89 -18.46 -11.46
C LYS A 245 -0.29 -17.83 -12.72
N GLY A 246 0.82 -18.40 -13.18
CA GLY A 246 1.52 -17.93 -14.39
C GLY A 246 2.37 -16.67 -14.18
N ARG A 247 2.56 -16.18 -12.94
CA ARG A 247 3.52 -15.12 -12.65
C ARG A 247 4.96 -15.61 -12.84
N PRO A 248 5.90 -14.72 -13.22
CA PRO A 248 7.26 -15.10 -13.60
C PRO A 248 8.04 -15.97 -12.59
N HIS A 249 7.77 -15.80 -11.29
CA HIS A 249 8.44 -16.53 -10.22
C HIS A 249 7.48 -17.43 -9.41
N ALA A 250 6.22 -17.54 -9.82
CA ALA A 250 5.31 -18.51 -9.23
C ALA A 250 5.70 -19.95 -9.63
N PRO A 251 5.45 -20.96 -8.79
CA PRO A 251 5.65 -22.35 -9.16
C PRO A 251 4.86 -22.74 -10.42
N GLU A 252 5.34 -23.74 -11.14
CA GLU A 252 4.67 -24.26 -12.33
C GLU A 252 4.48 -25.79 -12.28
N GLY A 253 3.51 -26.31 -13.01
CA GLY A 253 3.25 -27.74 -13.14
C GLY A 253 3.01 -28.43 -11.81
N ALA A 254 3.72 -29.51 -11.52
CA ALA A 254 3.57 -30.29 -10.28
C ALA A 254 3.95 -29.50 -9.01
N ASP A 255 4.90 -28.57 -9.13
CA ASP A 255 5.28 -27.71 -8.00
C ASP A 255 4.18 -26.71 -7.66
N TRP A 256 3.43 -26.24 -8.67
CA TRP A 256 2.24 -25.43 -8.45
C TRP A 256 1.15 -26.21 -7.69
N ASP A 257 0.87 -27.44 -8.11
CA ASP A 257 -0.16 -28.25 -7.47
C ASP A 257 0.20 -28.53 -5.99
N ALA A 258 1.46 -28.87 -5.72
CA ALA A 258 1.95 -29.07 -4.37
C ALA A 258 1.91 -27.77 -3.53
N ALA A 259 2.26 -26.64 -4.13
CA ALA A 259 2.19 -25.34 -3.46
C ALA A 259 0.75 -24.98 -3.08
N VAL A 260 -0.22 -25.12 -4.00
CA VAL A 260 -1.63 -24.84 -3.73
C VAL A 260 -2.19 -25.75 -2.64
N GLU A 261 -1.83 -27.07 -2.64
CA GLU A 261 -2.21 -27.97 -1.57
C GLU A 261 -1.73 -27.47 -0.20
N TYR A 262 -0.47 -27.05 -0.11
CA TYR A 262 0.08 -26.46 1.11
C TYR A 262 -0.60 -25.13 1.46
N TRP A 263 -0.77 -24.22 0.51
CA TRP A 263 -1.36 -22.89 0.74
C TRP A 263 -2.78 -22.94 1.27
N ARG A 264 -3.58 -23.94 0.88
CA ARG A 264 -4.93 -24.17 1.44
C ARG A 264 -4.94 -24.50 2.93
N THR A 265 -3.79 -24.92 3.49
CA THR A 265 -3.67 -25.14 4.93
C THR A 265 -3.38 -23.87 5.72
N LEU A 266 -2.98 -22.79 5.04
CA LEU A 266 -2.58 -21.52 5.62
C LEU A 266 -3.81 -20.65 5.94
N ARG A 267 -4.56 -21.07 6.93
CA ARG A 267 -5.69 -20.34 7.52
C ARG A 267 -5.70 -20.58 9.01
N SER A 268 -6.28 -19.64 9.76
CA SER A 268 -6.54 -19.87 11.18
C SER A 268 -7.50 -21.05 11.38
N ASP A 269 -7.23 -21.87 12.38
CA ASP A 269 -8.09 -22.98 12.74
C ASP A 269 -9.41 -22.45 13.31
N ASP A 270 -10.48 -23.26 13.24
CA ASP A 270 -11.82 -22.84 13.66
C ASP A 270 -11.89 -22.55 15.17
N ASP A 271 -11.00 -23.15 15.94
CA ASP A 271 -10.84 -22.98 17.39
C ASP A 271 -9.61 -22.12 17.76
N ALA A 272 -9.02 -21.41 16.80
CA ALA A 272 -7.92 -20.47 17.04
C ALA A 272 -8.38 -19.34 17.97
N VAL A 273 -7.55 -18.98 18.94
CA VAL A 273 -7.82 -17.91 19.89
C VAL A 273 -6.98 -16.69 19.52
N PHE A 274 -7.64 -15.56 19.31
CA PHE A 274 -7.00 -14.27 19.12
C PHE A 274 -6.92 -13.51 20.44
N ASP A 275 -5.86 -12.73 20.64
CA ASP A 275 -5.72 -11.87 21.81
C ASP A 275 -6.72 -10.70 21.83
N ALA A 276 -7.22 -10.31 20.66
CA ALA A 276 -8.27 -9.29 20.51
C ALA A 276 -9.10 -9.53 19.24
N GLU A 277 -10.33 -9.04 19.27
CA GLU A 277 -11.25 -9.14 18.13
C GLU A 277 -11.98 -7.81 17.90
N VAL A 278 -12.15 -7.45 16.63
CA VAL A 278 -12.90 -6.27 16.16
C VAL A 278 -13.85 -6.71 15.07
N VAL A 279 -15.10 -6.29 15.16
CA VAL A 279 -16.15 -6.64 14.19
C VAL A 279 -16.74 -5.36 13.60
N LEU A 280 -16.93 -5.35 12.28
CA LEU A 280 -17.64 -4.33 11.52
C LEU A 280 -18.70 -5.00 10.63
N ALA A 281 -19.84 -4.37 10.49
CA ALA A 281 -20.82 -4.74 9.46
C ALA A 281 -20.48 -3.96 8.17
N ALA A 282 -20.29 -4.66 7.06
CA ALA A 282 -19.98 -4.03 5.78
C ALA A 282 -21.08 -3.05 5.32
N ALA A 283 -22.33 -3.40 5.62
CA ALA A 283 -23.49 -2.57 5.27
C ALA A 283 -23.54 -1.18 5.97
N ASP A 284 -22.80 -1.02 7.08
CA ASP A 284 -22.70 0.26 7.81
C ASP A 284 -21.57 1.15 7.28
N LEU A 285 -20.78 0.66 6.34
CA LEU A 285 -19.68 1.41 5.75
C LEU A 285 -20.20 2.30 4.61
N GLU A 286 -19.59 3.45 4.46
CA GLU A 286 -19.80 4.39 3.38
C GLU A 286 -18.46 4.98 2.93
N PRO A 287 -18.37 5.73 1.82
CA PRO A 287 -17.16 6.42 1.43
C PRO A 287 -16.56 7.21 2.60
N PHE A 288 -15.27 6.98 2.87
CA PHE A 288 -14.60 7.44 4.06
C PHE A 288 -13.42 8.35 3.73
N VAL A 289 -13.22 9.44 4.48
CA VAL A 289 -12.14 10.40 4.24
C VAL A 289 -11.47 10.82 5.55
N THR A 290 -10.19 11.18 5.50
CA THR A 290 -9.55 11.82 6.66
C THR A 290 -9.82 13.32 6.64
N TRP A 291 -10.24 13.88 7.77
CA TRP A 291 -10.43 15.32 7.94
C TRP A 291 -9.20 16.00 8.57
N GLY A 292 -8.36 15.24 9.28
CA GLY A 292 -7.24 15.76 10.05
C GLY A 292 -5.88 15.39 9.49
N THR A 293 -4.87 15.34 10.36
CA THR A 293 -3.44 15.20 10.03
C THR A 293 -2.89 13.79 10.27
N ASN A 294 -3.75 12.81 10.49
CA ASN A 294 -3.36 11.40 10.57
C ASN A 294 -4.52 10.48 10.15
N PRO A 295 -4.25 9.22 9.78
CA PRO A 295 -5.27 8.29 9.29
C PRO A 295 -6.37 7.94 10.31
N GLY A 296 -6.11 8.08 11.63
CA GLY A 296 -7.12 7.87 12.67
C GLY A 296 -8.16 9.00 12.76
N GLN A 297 -7.86 10.15 12.17
CA GLN A 297 -8.79 11.30 12.08
C GLN A 297 -9.64 11.20 10.81
N GLY A 298 -10.34 10.08 10.66
CA GLY A 298 -11.23 9.78 9.55
C GLY A 298 -12.69 9.80 9.96
N LEU A 299 -13.57 10.12 9.00
CA LEU A 299 -15.02 10.12 9.12
C LEU A 299 -15.68 9.70 7.81
N PRO A 300 -16.90 9.16 7.87
CA PRO A 300 -17.75 9.03 6.71
C PRO A 300 -17.90 10.36 5.98
N LEU A 301 -17.92 10.34 4.66
CA LEU A 301 -18.03 11.56 3.83
C LEU A 301 -19.36 12.32 4.06
N SER A 302 -20.39 11.64 4.58
CA SER A 302 -21.67 12.26 4.98
C SER A 302 -21.57 13.11 6.24
N ALA A 303 -20.46 13.01 6.99
CA ALA A 303 -20.27 13.73 8.25
C ALA A 303 -19.77 15.16 8.05
N SER A 304 -19.56 15.84 9.18
CA SER A 304 -18.96 17.18 9.24
C SER A 304 -17.66 17.17 10.05
N VAL A 305 -16.83 18.17 9.81
CA VAL A 305 -15.61 18.42 10.61
C VAL A 305 -15.99 18.47 12.10
N PRO A 306 -15.29 17.75 12.97
CA PRO A 306 -15.60 17.73 14.40
C PRO A 306 -15.64 19.13 15.01
N ILE A 307 -16.53 19.30 15.97
CA ILE A 307 -16.61 20.51 16.81
C ILE A 307 -15.84 20.18 18.09
N PRO A 308 -14.67 20.81 18.35
CA PRO A 308 -13.81 20.46 19.48
C PRO A 308 -14.50 20.49 20.82
N GLU A 309 -15.41 21.44 21.03
CA GLU A 309 -16.20 21.59 22.27
C GLU A 309 -17.07 20.36 22.58
N ASN A 310 -17.39 19.56 21.59
CA ASN A 310 -18.15 18.32 21.76
C ASN A 310 -17.29 17.09 22.09
N ILE A 311 -15.96 17.24 22.08
CA ILE A 311 -14.99 16.16 22.40
C ILE A 311 -14.75 16.16 23.91
N GLY A 312 -15.08 15.05 24.58
CA GLY A 312 -15.04 14.95 26.04
C GLY A 312 -13.64 14.92 26.62
N GLU A 313 -12.70 14.25 25.95
CA GLU A 313 -11.32 14.06 26.44
C GLU A 313 -10.44 15.25 26.04
N ASP A 314 -9.77 15.87 27.02
CA ASP A 314 -8.96 17.09 26.80
C ASP A 314 -7.84 16.90 25.77
N ASN A 315 -7.15 15.75 25.79
CA ASN A 315 -6.06 15.46 24.85
C ASN A 315 -6.59 15.28 23.42
N GLU A 316 -7.74 14.61 23.26
CA GLU A 316 -8.37 14.42 21.96
C GLU A 316 -8.88 15.76 21.41
N ARG A 317 -9.50 16.59 22.27
CA ARG A 317 -9.95 17.93 21.91
C ARG A 317 -8.78 18.80 21.42
N THR A 318 -7.68 18.86 22.18
CA THR A 318 -6.49 19.64 21.80
C THR A 318 -5.88 19.13 20.48
N THR A 319 -5.87 17.81 20.28
CA THR A 319 -5.38 17.20 19.03
C THR A 319 -6.29 17.58 17.86
N ALA A 320 -7.61 17.57 18.06
CA ALA A 320 -8.57 17.97 17.03
C ALA A 320 -8.44 19.46 16.69
N GLU A 321 -8.30 20.35 17.67
CA GLU A 321 -8.09 21.79 17.48
C GLU A 321 -6.85 22.05 16.59
N ARG A 322 -5.71 21.42 16.90
CA ARG A 322 -4.49 21.57 16.11
C ARG A 322 -4.64 21.04 14.69
N ALA A 323 -5.29 19.89 14.53
CA ALA A 323 -5.53 19.30 13.21
C ALA A 323 -6.43 20.19 12.36
N ILE A 324 -7.52 20.74 12.93
CA ILE A 324 -8.45 21.67 12.26
C ILE A 324 -7.72 22.94 11.84
N GLU A 325 -6.90 23.51 12.74
CA GLU A 325 -6.08 24.69 12.45
C GLU A 325 -5.09 24.43 11.30
N TYR A 326 -4.31 23.34 11.39
CA TYR A 326 -3.35 22.99 10.32
C TYR A 326 -4.05 22.76 8.98
N MET A 327 -5.14 22.00 9.01
CA MET A 327 -5.93 21.71 7.82
C MET A 327 -6.73 22.92 7.31
N GLY A 328 -6.79 24.01 8.09
CA GLY A 328 -7.53 25.23 7.73
C GLY A 328 -9.01 24.95 7.51
N LEU A 329 -9.62 24.16 8.39
CA LEU A 329 -11.04 23.78 8.35
C LEU A 329 -11.86 24.59 9.34
N THR A 330 -13.16 24.62 9.14
CA THR A 330 -14.11 25.21 10.07
C THR A 330 -14.84 24.11 10.83
N PRO A 331 -14.88 24.11 12.18
CA PRO A 331 -15.67 23.16 12.95
C PRO A 331 -17.14 23.14 12.48
N GLY A 332 -17.71 21.94 12.33
CA GLY A 332 -19.07 21.73 11.87
C GLY A 332 -19.31 21.88 10.37
N MET A 333 -18.29 22.25 9.59
CA MET A 333 -18.37 22.30 8.12
C MET A 333 -18.61 20.90 7.56
N PRO A 334 -19.59 20.69 6.64
CA PRO A 334 -19.76 19.41 5.95
C PRO A 334 -18.47 19.02 5.22
N LEU A 335 -18.07 17.75 5.29
CA LEU A 335 -16.86 17.28 4.60
C LEU A 335 -16.98 17.46 3.08
N ARG A 336 -18.18 17.37 2.52
CA ARG A 336 -18.47 17.58 1.08
C ARG A 336 -18.25 19.02 0.60
N ASP A 337 -18.18 19.99 1.51
CA ASP A 337 -17.93 21.39 1.18
C ASP A 337 -16.42 21.75 1.18
N ILE A 338 -15.55 20.79 1.52
CA ILE A 338 -14.11 21.02 1.55
C ILE A 338 -13.56 21.06 0.12
N PRO A 339 -13.05 22.22 -0.36
CA PRO A 339 -12.46 22.32 -1.68
C PRO A 339 -11.08 21.68 -1.71
N VAL A 340 -10.65 21.23 -2.89
CA VAL A 340 -9.31 20.70 -3.13
C VAL A 340 -8.62 21.40 -4.29
N ASP A 341 -7.31 21.56 -4.22
CA ASP A 341 -6.48 22.14 -5.27
C ASP A 341 -5.84 21.04 -6.13
N THR A 342 -5.57 19.88 -5.52
CA THR A 342 -4.88 18.76 -6.17
C THR A 342 -5.59 17.44 -5.83
N VAL A 343 -5.65 16.54 -6.83
CA VAL A 343 -6.04 15.14 -6.64
C VAL A 343 -4.87 14.25 -7.06
N PHE A 344 -4.47 13.35 -6.17
CA PHE A 344 -3.41 12.37 -6.41
C PHE A 344 -3.99 10.96 -6.43
N ILE A 345 -3.78 10.26 -7.55
CA ILE A 345 -4.17 8.86 -7.78
C ILE A 345 -2.88 8.08 -8.03
N GLY A 346 -2.51 7.22 -7.09
CA GLY A 346 -1.23 6.52 -7.14
C GLY A 346 -0.86 5.88 -5.81
N SER A 347 0.44 5.66 -5.58
CA SER A 347 0.98 5.05 -4.37
C SER A 347 0.94 3.51 -4.37
N CYS A 348 1.71 2.89 -3.47
CA CYS A 348 1.62 1.45 -3.19
C CYS A 348 0.24 1.02 -2.66
N THR A 349 -0.58 1.97 -2.22
CA THR A 349 -1.93 1.71 -1.73
C THR A 349 -2.91 1.54 -2.88
N ASN A 350 -2.98 2.51 -3.81
CA ASN A 350 -3.98 2.57 -4.87
C ASN A 350 -3.43 3.13 -6.20
N GLY A 351 -2.35 2.54 -6.69
CA GLY A 351 -1.80 2.82 -8.02
C GLY A 351 -1.74 1.59 -8.92
N ARG A 352 -2.53 0.54 -8.61
CA ARG A 352 -2.57 -0.73 -9.35
C ARG A 352 -3.50 -0.62 -10.54
N ILE A 353 -3.45 -1.59 -11.44
CA ILE A 353 -4.25 -1.55 -12.67
C ILE A 353 -5.75 -1.48 -12.40
N GLU A 354 -6.24 -2.18 -11.37
CA GLU A 354 -7.64 -2.17 -10.97
C GLU A 354 -8.08 -0.78 -10.48
N ASP A 355 -7.23 -0.11 -9.67
CA ASP A 355 -7.49 1.25 -9.21
C ASP A 355 -7.62 2.23 -10.40
N LEU A 356 -6.71 2.12 -11.37
CA LEU A 356 -6.72 2.96 -12.57
C LEU A 356 -7.96 2.70 -13.44
N ARG A 357 -8.35 1.44 -13.64
CA ARG A 357 -9.58 1.06 -14.35
C ARG A 357 -10.82 1.65 -13.67
N SER A 358 -10.87 1.57 -12.33
CA SER A 358 -11.99 2.09 -11.53
C SER A 358 -12.13 3.59 -11.69
N VAL A 359 -11.02 4.32 -11.57
CA VAL A 359 -11.01 5.77 -11.79
C VAL A 359 -11.40 6.11 -13.21
N ALA A 360 -10.84 5.41 -14.21
CA ALA A 360 -11.14 5.65 -15.62
C ALA A 360 -12.63 5.51 -15.95
N LYS A 361 -13.33 4.51 -15.39
CA LYS A 361 -14.78 4.35 -15.53
C LYS A 361 -15.57 5.58 -15.07
N VAL A 362 -15.12 6.23 -13.99
CA VAL A 362 -15.80 7.42 -13.43
C VAL A 362 -15.49 8.68 -14.24
N VAL A 363 -14.25 8.84 -14.72
CA VAL A 363 -13.82 10.09 -15.37
C VAL A 363 -13.99 10.10 -16.89
N GLN A 364 -14.25 8.96 -17.52
CA GLN A 364 -14.40 8.85 -18.98
C GLN A 364 -15.49 9.76 -19.51
N GLY A 365 -15.16 10.55 -20.55
CA GLY A 365 -16.08 11.50 -21.17
C GLY A 365 -16.41 12.75 -20.33
N ARG A 366 -15.71 12.94 -19.19
CA ARG A 366 -15.87 14.07 -18.28
C ARG A 366 -14.61 14.95 -18.28
N HIS A 367 -14.68 16.06 -17.57
CA HIS A 367 -13.53 16.95 -17.37
C HIS A 367 -13.34 17.21 -15.87
N LYS A 368 -12.10 17.41 -15.46
CA LYS A 368 -11.77 17.83 -14.10
C LYS A 368 -12.31 19.23 -13.81
N ALA A 369 -12.56 19.52 -12.55
CA ALA A 369 -12.95 20.87 -12.12
C ALA A 369 -11.85 21.88 -12.48
N ASP A 370 -12.30 23.10 -12.82
CA ASP A 370 -11.37 24.22 -13.10
C ASP A 370 -10.49 24.51 -11.88
N GLY A 371 -9.21 24.71 -12.13
CA GLY A 371 -8.23 24.98 -11.08
C GLY A 371 -7.71 23.76 -10.32
N VAL A 372 -8.33 22.59 -10.45
CA VAL A 372 -7.85 21.37 -9.81
C VAL A 372 -6.75 20.72 -10.66
N ARG A 373 -5.61 20.42 -10.04
CA ARG A 373 -4.54 19.61 -10.62
C ARG A 373 -4.82 18.14 -10.35
N VAL A 374 -4.68 17.25 -11.32
CA VAL A 374 -4.88 15.82 -11.15
C VAL A 374 -3.64 15.07 -11.60
N LEU A 375 -3.01 14.30 -10.71
CA LEU A 375 -1.87 13.45 -11.00
C LEU A 375 -2.30 11.99 -10.96
N VAL A 376 -1.97 11.23 -12.00
CA VAL A 376 -2.18 9.78 -12.07
C VAL A 376 -0.82 9.10 -12.22
N VAL A 377 -0.44 8.31 -11.22
CA VAL A 377 0.88 7.69 -11.11
C VAL A 377 0.73 6.18 -10.94
N PRO A 378 1.01 5.38 -11.99
CA PRO A 378 1.00 3.93 -11.90
C PRO A 378 2.02 3.39 -10.88
N ALA A 379 1.69 2.30 -10.20
CA ALA A 379 2.56 1.73 -9.16
C ALA A 379 3.81 1.03 -9.72
N SER A 380 3.83 0.67 -11.01
CA SER A 380 4.98 0.07 -11.68
C SER A 380 4.98 0.36 -13.17
N ALA A 381 6.12 0.15 -13.82
CA ALA A 381 6.24 0.25 -15.28
C ALA A 381 5.31 -0.76 -15.98
N ARG A 382 5.14 -1.99 -15.46
CA ARG A 382 4.17 -2.97 -15.98
C ARG A 382 2.74 -2.47 -15.91
N VAL A 383 2.33 -1.87 -14.78
CA VAL A 383 1.00 -1.28 -14.63
C VAL A 383 0.79 -0.17 -15.64
N ARG A 384 1.80 0.71 -15.81
CA ARG A 384 1.75 1.78 -16.80
C ARG A 384 1.55 1.24 -18.21
N LEU A 385 2.39 0.28 -18.64
CA LEU A 385 2.34 -0.31 -19.98
C LEU A 385 1.00 -1.00 -20.24
N GLN A 386 0.45 -1.70 -19.25
CA GLN A 386 -0.87 -2.31 -19.39
C GLN A 386 -1.97 -1.25 -19.49
N ALA A 387 -1.94 -0.23 -18.66
CA ALA A 387 -2.91 0.87 -18.72
C ALA A 387 -2.89 1.57 -20.08
N GLU A 388 -1.70 1.80 -20.64
CA GLU A 388 -1.53 2.36 -22.00
C GLU A 388 -2.04 1.41 -23.09
N ALA A 389 -1.80 0.11 -22.97
CA ALA A 389 -2.33 -0.89 -23.90
C ALA A 389 -3.87 -0.98 -23.87
N GLU A 390 -4.48 -0.71 -22.72
CA GLU A 390 -5.94 -0.62 -22.53
C GLU A 390 -6.51 0.76 -22.90
N GLY A 391 -5.66 1.76 -23.17
CA GLY A 391 -6.06 3.13 -23.52
C GLY A 391 -6.50 3.99 -22.34
N LEU A 392 -6.19 3.57 -21.10
CA LEU A 392 -6.54 4.32 -19.88
C LEU A 392 -5.80 5.66 -19.81
N ASP A 393 -4.56 5.70 -20.27
CA ASP A 393 -3.75 6.92 -20.37
C ASP A 393 -4.48 8.03 -21.16
N ARG A 394 -5.13 7.65 -22.29
CA ARG A 394 -5.90 8.60 -23.12
C ARG A 394 -7.12 9.11 -22.37
N ILE A 395 -7.84 8.24 -21.66
CA ILE A 395 -8.98 8.64 -20.84
C ILE A 395 -8.53 9.69 -19.79
N PHE A 396 -7.40 9.47 -19.12
CA PHE A 396 -6.87 10.40 -18.14
C PHE A 396 -6.41 11.72 -18.76
N LEU A 397 -5.72 11.67 -19.89
CA LEU A 397 -5.28 12.87 -20.61
C LEU A 397 -6.47 13.68 -21.13
N ASP A 398 -7.49 13.03 -21.71
CA ASP A 398 -8.73 13.69 -22.18
C ASP A 398 -9.51 14.31 -21.01
N PHE A 399 -9.48 13.68 -19.84
CA PHE A 399 -10.03 14.23 -18.61
C PHE A 399 -9.30 15.49 -18.13
N GLY A 400 -8.06 15.68 -18.55
CA GLY A 400 -7.19 16.79 -18.15
C GLY A 400 -6.24 16.46 -17.00
N ALA A 401 -6.02 15.17 -16.72
CA ALA A 401 -5.04 14.71 -15.74
C ALA A 401 -3.63 14.64 -16.31
N GLU A 402 -2.63 14.66 -15.44
CA GLU A 402 -1.23 14.43 -15.76
C GLU A 402 -0.92 12.94 -15.65
N TRP A 403 -0.61 12.28 -16.79
CA TRP A 403 -0.17 10.89 -16.80
C TRP A 403 1.33 10.82 -16.54
N ARG A 404 1.74 10.05 -15.53
CA ARG A 404 3.10 10.02 -15.00
C ARG A 404 3.77 8.66 -15.18
N ASN A 405 5.11 8.62 -15.03
CA ASN A 405 5.85 7.39 -14.90
C ASN A 405 5.68 6.81 -13.49
N ALA A 406 6.01 5.52 -13.36
CA ALA A 406 5.86 4.77 -12.10
C ALA A 406 6.83 5.25 -11.01
N GLY A 407 6.35 5.29 -9.76
CA GLY A 407 7.12 5.64 -8.58
C GLY A 407 6.24 6.03 -7.40
N CYS A 408 6.86 6.31 -6.26
CA CYS A 408 6.14 6.74 -5.05
C CYS A 408 5.55 8.15 -5.17
N SER A 409 6.19 9.03 -5.97
CA SER A 409 5.67 10.36 -6.29
C SER A 409 5.25 11.16 -5.05
N MET A 410 4.09 11.79 -5.10
CA MET A 410 3.54 12.61 -4.02
C MET A 410 3.29 11.82 -2.72
N CYS A 411 3.17 10.49 -2.75
CA CYS A 411 2.93 9.69 -1.54
C CYS A 411 3.97 9.96 -0.44
N LEU A 412 5.23 10.15 -0.83
CA LEU A 412 6.34 10.46 0.07
C LEU A 412 6.86 11.89 -0.11
N GLY A 413 6.66 12.50 -1.28
CA GLY A 413 7.13 13.85 -1.58
C GLY A 413 8.66 13.97 -1.57
N MET A 414 9.39 12.92 -1.92
CA MET A 414 10.86 12.92 -2.05
C MET A 414 11.33 13.27 -3.47
N ASN A 415 10.40 13.50 -4.38
CA ASN A 415 10.63 13.93 -5.74
C ASN A 415 9.95 15.31 -5.99
N PRO A 416 9.98 15.87 -7.20
CA PRO A 416 9.35 17.15 -7.50
C PRO A 416 7.81 17.19 -7.36
N ASP A 417 7.15 16.02 -7.26
CA ASP A 417 5.69 15.95 -7.09
C ASP A 417 5.30 16.27 -5.64
N GLN A 418 5.21 17.53 -5.32
CA GLN A 418 4.90 18.04 -3.98
C GLN A 418 3.77 19.05 -4.02
N LEU A 419 3.08 19.17 -2.88
CA LEU A 419 2.13 20.25 -2.62
C LEU A 419 2.87 21.53 -2.23
N ALA A 420 2.38 22.65 -2.69
CA ALA A 420 2.78 23.95 -2.19
C ALA A 420 2.23 24.22 -0.77
N PRO A 421 2.84 25.13 0.01
CA PRO A 421 2.32 25.51 1.31
C PRO A 421 0.87 26.03 1.24
N GLY A 422 -0.02 25.41 2.02
CA GLY A 422 -1.45 25.72 2.05
C GLY A 422 -2.28 25.01 1.00
N GLU A 423 -1.67 24.38 -0.01
CA GLU A 423 -2.37 23.58 -1.02
C GLU A 423 -3.02 22.35 -0.39
N ARG A 424 -4.22 22.03 -0.82
CA ARG A 424 -5.03 20.93 -0.30
C ARG A 424 -5.19 19.83 -1.33
N ALA A 425 -4.93 18.59 -0.93
CA ALA A 425 -5.08 17.43 -1.78
C ALA A 425 -6.09 16.42 -1.26
N ALA A 426 -6.84 15.80 -2.19
CA ALA A 426 -7.45 14.49 -2.00
C ALA A 426 -6.49 13.44 -2.59
N SER A 427 -6.07 12.46 -1.80
CA SER A 427 -4.98 11.57 -2.15
C SER A 427 -5.29 10.12 -1.84
N THR A 428 -5.00 9.23 -2.77
CA THR A 428 -5.11 7.78 -2.56
C THR A 428 -3.90 7.17 -1.85
N SER A 429 -2.95 7.99 -1.38
CA SER A 429 -1.81 7.54 -0.57
C SER A 429 -2.25 6.99 0.80
N ASN A 430 -1.30 6.58 1.61
CA ASN A 430 -1.54 5.89 2.89
C ASN A 430 -1.35 6.78 4.12
N ARG A 431 -0.61 7.89 4.00
CA ARG A 431 -0.26 8.81 5.10
C ARG A 431 -0.51 10.24 4.75
N ASN A 432 -0.95 11.01 5.74
CA ASN A 432 -1.25 12.44 5.60
C ASN A 432 -0.72 13.29 6.77
N PHE A 433 0.41 12.89 7.37
CA PHE A 433 1.06 13.72 8.40
C PHE A 433 1.40 15.11 7.86
N GLU A 434 1.48 16.08 8.76
CA GLU A 434 1.88 17.44 8.44
C GLU A 434 3.16 17.47 7.59
N GLY A 435 3.08 18.07 6.42
CA GLY A 435 4.20 18.19 5.49
C GLY A 435 4.58 16.92 4.73
N ARG A 436 3.86 15.79 4.87
CA ARG A 436 4.17 14.50 4.20
C ARG A 436 4.26 14.62 2.68
N GLN A 437 3.33 15.34 2.06
CA GLN A 437 3.26 15.52 0.61
C GLN A 437 3.81 16.87 0.12
N GLY A 438 4.54 17.56 0.99
CA GLY A 438 5.10 18.90 0.76
C GLY A 438 4.94 19.76 2.01
N LYS A 439 5.92 20.63 2.27
CA LYS A 439 5.92 21.47 3.48
C LYS A 439 4.69 22.39 3.51
N GLY A 440 3.84 22.23 4.53
CA GLY A 440 2.60 22.99 4.69
C GLY A 440 1.45 22.55 3.79
N GLY A 441 1.62 21.43 3.05
CA GLY A 441 0.55 20.78 2.29
C GLY A 441 -0.48 20.14 3.21
N ARG A 442 -1.74 20.10 2.78
CA ARG A 442 -2.90 19.59 3.51
C ARG A 442 -3.50 18.41 2.76
N THR A 443 -3.46 17.22 3.33
CA THR A 443 -3.87 16.02 2.61
C THR A 443 -5.04 15.31 3.29
N HIS A 444 -6.07 15.03 2.50
CA HIS A 444 -7.17 14.12 2.84
C HIS A 444 -6.91 12.77 2.16
N LEU A 445 -6.84 11.69 2.95
CA LEU A 445 -6.81 10.34 2.40
C LEU A 445 -8.19 9.93 1.96
N VAL A 446 -8.27 9.42 0.73
CA VAL A 446 -9.52 9.04 0.08
C VAL A 446 -9.36 7.75 -0.73
N SER A 447 -10.48 7.11 -1.06
CA SER A 447 -10.50 5.98 -2.01
C SER A 447 -10.33 6.45 -3.47
N PRO A 448 -9.96 5.57 -4.41
CA PRO A 448 -9.88 5.91 -5.83
C PRO A 448 -11.18 6.49 -6.40
N LEU A 449 -12.34 5.96 -6.00
CA LEU A 449 -13.64 6.44 -6.44
C LEU A 449 -13.97 7.84 -5.88
N VAL A 450 -13.63 8.08 -4.61
CA VAL A 450 -13.75 9.40 -3.99
C VAL A 450 -12.80 10.40 -4.65
N ALA A 451 -11.56 9.98 -4.96
CA ALA A 451 -10.60 10.83 -5.68
C ALA A 451 -11.13 11.22 -7.06
N ALA A 452 -11.68 10.27 -7.83
CA ALA A 452 -12.27 10.54 -9.13
C ALA A 452 -13.44 11.52 -9.07
N ALA A 453 -14.38 11.30 -8.16
CA ALA A 453 -15.52 12.19 -7.97
C ALA A 453 -15.10 13.59 -7.50
N THR A 454 -14.13 13.66 -6.60
CA THR A 454 -13.54 14.92 -6.10
C THR A 454 -12.84 15.68 -7.23
N ALA A 455 -12.13 14.99 -8.12
CA ALA A 455 -11.48 15.63 -9.28
C ALA A 455 -12.47 16.28 -10.24
N ILE A 456 -13.68 15.69 -10.40
CA ILE A 456 -14.74 16.23 -11.24
C ILE A 456 -15.41 17.44 -10.58
N ARG A 457 -15.64 17.39 -9.25
CA ARG A 457 -16.40 18.42 -8.55
C ARG A 457 -15.57 19.56 -7.95
N GLY A 458 -14.29 19.31 -7.68
CA GLY A 458 -13.43 20.26 -6.99
C GLY A 458 -13.60 20.33 -5.47
N THR A 459 -14.52 19.54 -4.90
CA THR A 459 -14.75 19.37 -3.46
C THR A 459 -14.79 17.89 -3.13
N LEU A 460 -14.53 17.48 -1.87
CA LEU A 460 -14.62 16.08 -1.46
C LEU A 460 -15.99 15.51 -1.82
N SER A 461 -16.02 14.49 -2.64
CA SER A 461 -17.25 13.94 -3.23
C SER A 461 -17.14 12.44 -3.43
N SER A 462 -18.26 11.75 -3.37
CA SER A 462 -18.41 10.35 -3.75
C SER A 462 -19.04 10.22 -5.14
N VAL A 463 -19.00 9.03 -5.70
CA VAL A 463 -19.64 8.73 -6.99
C VAL A 463 -21.17 8.96 -6.94
N ALA A 464 -21.79 8.84 -5.78
CA ALA A 464 -23.21 9.15 -5.58
C ALA A 464 -23.56 10.65 -5.75
N ASP A 465 -22.55 11.53 -5.72
CA ASP A 465 -22.72 12.98 -5.94
C ASP A 465 -22.60 13.36 -7.43
N LEU A 466 -22.39 12.37 -8.29
CA LEU A 466 -22.27 12.55 -9.73
C LEU A 466 -23.51 12.01 -10.44
N ASP A 467 -23.92 12.68 -11.52
CA ASP A 467 -24.88 12.11 -12.46
C ASP A 467 -24.12 11.06 -13.32
N LEU A 468 -24.02 9.84 -12.80
CA LEU A 468 -23.49 8.70 -13.55
C LEU A 468 -24.65 8.07 -14.33
N ASP A 469 -24.34 7.60 -15.55
CA ASP A 469 -25.29 6.76 -16.29
C ASP A 469 -25.53 5.46 -15.52
N ASP A 470 -26.75 4.96 -15.51
CA ASP A 470 -27.15 3.74 -14.78
C ASP A 470 -26.36 2.49 -15.23
N ASP A 471 -25.71 2.56 -16.39
CA ASP A 471 -24.88 1.48 -16.96
C ASP A 471 -23.44 1.43 -16.44
N VAL A 472 -23.01 2.40 -15.62
CA VAL A 472 -21.66 2.41 -15.04
C VAL A 472 -21.59 1.45 -13.86
N ASP A 473 -21.24 0.21 -14.14
CA ASP A 473 -21.02 -0.78 -13.09
C ASP A 473 -19.70 -0.50 -12.36
N LEU A 474 -19.85 0.04 -11.14
CA LEU A 474 -18.77 0.33 -10.21
C LEU A 474 -18.42 -0.88 -9.32
N THR A 475 -19.17 -1.98 -9.40
CA THR A 475 -19.01 -3.16 -8.54
C THR A 475 -18.17 -4.24 -9.18
N THR A 476 -18.21 -4.35 -10.50
CA THR A 476 -17.36 -5.28 -11.25
C THR A 476 -16.06 -4.61 -11.63
N PHE A 477 -15.04 -4.88 -10.85
CA PHE A 477 -13.67 -4.71 -11.30
C PHE A 477 -13.39 -5.90 -12.21
N ASP A 478 -13.14 -5.63 -13.49
CA ASP A 478 -12.64 -6.68 -14.38
C ASP A 478 -11.25 -7.09 -13.84
N GLY A 479 -11.28 -8.13 -13.01
CA GLY A 479 -10.11 -8.68 -12.33
C GLY A 479 -9.17 -9.42 -13.27
N SER A 480 -9.13 -9.04 -14.56
CA SER A 480 -8.06 -9.55 -15.43
C SER A 480 -6.72 -9.18 -14.82
N PRO A 481 -5.97 -10.16 -14.30
CA PRO A 481 -4.67 -9.89 -13.69
C PRO A 481 -3.77 -9.19 -14.70
N LEU A 482 -2.77 -8.45 -14.22
CA LEU A 482 -1.69 -7.92 -15.07
C LEU A 482 -1.29 -9.01 -16.07
N ALA A 483 -1.58 -8.79 -17.36
CA ALA A 483 -1.16 -9.73 -18.39
C ALA A 483 0.35 -9.93 -18.26
N PRO A 484 0.85 -11.16 -18.37
CA PRO A 484 2.29 -11.38 -18.47
C PRO A 484 2.79 -10.56 -19.64
N LEU A 485 3.70 -9.61 -19.41
CA LEU A 485 4.38 -8.95 -20.53
C LEU A 485 5.12 -10.04 -21.29
N ASP A 486 4.93 -10.08 -22.61
CA ASP A 486 5.74 -10.96 -23.46
C ASP A 486 7.21 -10.49 -23.30
N PRO A 487 8.10 -11.32 -22.74
CA PRO A 487 9.50 -10.94 -22.52
C PRO A 487 10.25 -10.66 -23.83
N ARG A 488 9.63 -10.96 -24.98
CA ARG A 488 10.18 -10.72 -26.30
C ARG A 488 9.81 -9.35 -26.89
N VAL A 489 8.87 -8.63 -26.28
CA VAL A 489 8.52 -7.29 -26.71
C VAL A 489 9.49 -6.32 -26.06
N PRO A 490 10.40 -5.67 -26.81
CA PRO A 490 11.24 -4.63 -26.25
C PRO A 490 10.31 -3.50 -25.78
N VAL A 491 10.36 -3.23 -24.50
CA VAL A 491 9.68 -2.08 -23.93
C VAL A 491 10.42 -0.84 -24.40
N GLN A 492 9.84 -0.11 -25.34
CA GLN A 492 10.28 1.26 -25.62
C GLN A 492 9.75 2.11 -24.44
N VAL A 493 10.64 2.43 -23.50
CA VAL A 493 10.39 3.35 -22.41
C VAL A 493 10.51 4.78 -22.93
#